data_97d6d6168b7f15feb5d0ccff227ba937
#
_entry.id   97d6d6168b7f15feb5d0ccff227ba937
#
_cell.length_a   1.000
_cell.length_b   1.000
_cell.length_c   1.000
_cell.angle_alpha   90.00
_cell.angle_beta   90.00
_cell.angle_gamma   90.00
#
_symmetry.space_group_name_H-M   'P 1'
#
loop_
_entity.id
_entity.type
_entity.pdbx_description
1 polymer ?
#
loop_
_entity_poly.entity_id
_entity_poly.type
_entity_poly.pdbx_seq_one_letter_code
_entity_poly.pdbx_strand_id
1 'polypeptide(L)'
;MRFYTNVQMVGDNFLVRGYENGKHFATREKFYPTLFVPSKKKTRFKTLEGDYVESVEPGTVRECREFIRRYSEVENFKVYGNDRYIYQYISEKYPEEEIKFDSSKIKITTIDIEVKSENGFPDVESAAEEILLISIQDYTTKQIRTWGQGAFNNKQKNVIYKGFDSEYELLNSFIHWWMIEENTPEVITGWNSELYDIPYLARRLERVLGEKLRKRLSPWGLVTEDVIYIAGRKXXXXITQLDYLNLYKKFTYKAQESYRLDYIASVELGQKKLDHSEFDTFKDFYTNGWQKFVEYNIIDVELVDRLEDKMKLIELAIVMAYDAKANYADVFSQVRMWDTIIYNYLKKRNIVIPPKERSQKDAKYAGAYVKEPIPGKYDWVVSFDLNSLYPHLIMQYNISPETLLEQRHPSVTVDKILDEDLTFEMYKDNAVCANGAMYRKDVRGFLPELMEKIYKDRTIYKKKMLEAKQAYEKTKTKTLEKEIARCNNIQMARKI
;
A
#
# COMPACT_ATOMS: atom_id res chain seq x y z
N MET A 1 6.98 10.58 -21.31
CA MET A 1 6.51 9.71 -20.19
C MET A 1 6.09 10.60 -19.02
N ARG A 2 4.86 10.40 -18.53
CA ARG A 2 4.32 11.13 -17.38
C ARG A 2 3.75 10.13 -16.40
N PHE A 3 4.07 10.29 -15.09
CA PHE A 3 3.53 9.46 -14.03
C PHE A 3 3.43 10.24 -12.72
N TYR A 4 2.40 9.91 -11.94
CA TYR A 4 2.18 10.52 -10.62
C TYR A 4 2.95 9.72 -9.55
N THR A 5 3.33 10.39 -8.47
CA THR A 5 3.87 9.72 -7.26
C THR A 5 2.89 9.83 -6.09
N ASN A 6 2.02 10.84 -6.12
CA ASN A 6 1.02 11.02 -5.05
C ASN A 6 -0.11 11.90 -5.58
N VAL A 7 -1.34 11.51 -5.31
CA VAL A 7 -2.54 12.30 -5.60
C VAL A 7 -3.35 12.41 -4.31
N GLN A 8 -3.51 13.63 -3.80
CA GLN A 8 -4.29 13.89 -2.60
C GLN A 8 -5.40 14.89 -2.93
N MET A 9 -6.43 14.90 -2.11
CA MET A 9 -7.57 15.80 -2.30
C MET A 9 -7.78 16.61 -1.01
N VAL A 10 -7.80 17.93 -1.15
CA VAL A 10 -8.06 18.84 -0.03
C VAL A 10 -9.17 19.80 -0.47
N GLY A 11 -10.36 19.61 0.08
CA GLY A 11 -11.56 20.31 -0.40
C GLY A 11 -11.84 19.95 -1.87
N ASP A 12 -11.91 20.97 -2.71
CA ASP A 12 -12.13 20.81 -4.16
C ASP A 12 -10.85 20.73 -4.98
N ASN A 13 -9.69 20.78 -4.30
CA ASN A 13 -8.39 20.82 -4.98
C ASN A 13 -7.71 19.45 -4.94
N PHE A 14 -7.11 19.09 -6.05
CA PHE A 14 -6.29 17.89 -6.20
C PHE A 14 -4.83 18.31 -6.17
N LEU A 15 -4.09 17.76 -5.21
CA LEU A 15 -2.66 18.02 -5.01
C LEU A 15 -1.92 16.83 -5.63
N VAL A 16 -1.22 17.09 -6.73
CA VAL A 16 -0.60 16.04 -7.54
C VAL A 16 0.90 16.25 -7.61
N ARG A 17 1.65 15.23 -7.28
CA ARG A 17 3.10 15.20 -7.46
C ARG A 17 3.45 14.08 -8.43
N GLY A 18 4.51 14.27 -9.19
CA GLY A 18 4.95 13.26 -10.15
C GLY A 18 6.09 13.72 -11.01
N TYR A 19 6.27 13.04 -12.13
CA TYR A 19 7.34 13.34 -13.10
C TYR A 19 6.76 13.38 -14.51
N GLU A 20 7.23 14.33 -15.29
CA GLU A 20 6.92 14.45 -16.71
C GLU A 20 8.21 14.67 -17.48
N ASN A 21 8.52 13.74 -18.39
CA ASN A 21 9.74 13.75 -19.20
C ASN A 21 11.01 13.95 -18.35
N GLY A 22 11.05 13.25 -17.20
CA GLY A 22 12.17 13.24 -16.29
C GLY A 22 12.25 14.41 -15.32
N LYS A 23 11.35 15.39 -15.44
CA LYS A 23 11.29 16.57 -14.56
C LYS A 23 10.17 16.40 -13.53
N HIS A 24 10.46 16.75 -12.29
CA HIS A 24 9.48 16.75 -11.21
C HIS A 24 8.41 17.82 -11.46
N PHE A 25 7.17 17.52 -11.11
CA PHE A 25 6.09 18.51 -11.06
C PHE A 25 5.28 18.35 -9.78
N ALA A 26 4.74 19.47 -9.31
CA ALA A 26 3.79 19.52 -8.20
C ALA A 26 2.71 20.53 -8.60
N THR A 27 1.47 20.07 -8.74
CA THR A 27 0.35 20.92 -9.20
C THR A 27 -0.81 20.88 -8.21
N ARG A 28 -1.46 22.02 -8.08
CA ARG A 28 -2.75 22.15 -7.38
C ARG A 28 -3.77 22.48 -8.44
N GLU A 29 -4.71 21.57 -8.67
CA GLU A 29 -5.68 21.73 -9.75
C GLU A 29 -7.09 21.31 -9.31
N LYS A 30 -8.08 21.85 -10.00
CA LYS A 30 -9.48 21.43 -9.81
C LYS A 30 -9.81 20.28 -10.74
N PHE A 31 -10.69 19.43 -10.30
CA PHE A 31 -11.21 18.32 -11.08
C PHE A 31 -12.73 18.27 -10.87
N TYR A 32 -13.43 18.03 -11.94
CA TYR A 32 -14.91 17.97 -11.95
C TYR A 32 -15.32 16.52 -12.17
N PRO A 33 -15.70 15.80 -11.08
CA PRO A 33 -16.01 14.37 -11.20
C PRO A 33 -17.24 14.11 -12.05
N THR A 34 -17.27 12.92 -12.65
CA THR A 34 -18.42 12.40 -13.40
C THR A 34 -19.20 11.44 -12.51
N LEU A 35 -20.53 11.64 -12.45
CA LEU A 35 -21.48 10.72 -11.82
C LEU A 35 -22.46 10.23 -12.89
N PHE A 36 -23.32 9.30 -12.53
CA PHE A 36 -24.28 8.72 -13.49
C PHE A 36 -25.64 8.61 -12.84
N VAL A 37 -26.66 8.85 -13.62
CA VAL A 37 -28.06 8.76 -13.19
C VAL A 37 -28.85 7.84 -14.15
N PRO A 38 -29.97 7.23 -13.70
CA PRO A 38 -30.78 6.39 -14.57
C PRO A 38 -31.22 7.12 -15.82
N SER A 39 -31.24 6.44 -16.97
CA SER A 39 -31.64 6.99 -18.25
C SER A 39 -32.77 6.13 -18.85
N LYS A 40 -33.81 6.78 -19.34
CA LYS A 40 -34.88 6.12 -20.09
C LYS A 40 -34.47 5.82 -21.53
N LYS A 41 -33.39 6.47 -21.99
CA LYS A 41 -32.87 6.32 -23.35
C LYS A 41 -31.71 5.35 -23.37
N LYS A 42 -31.50 4.69 -24.49
CA LYS A 42 -30.32 3.86 -24.72
C LYS A 42 -29.07 4.77 -24.75
N THR A 43 -28.08 4.45 -23.92
CA THR A 43 -26.79 5.15 -23.88
C THR A 43 -25.67 4.11 -24.02
N ARG A 44 -24.43 4.58 -24.03
CA ARG A 44 -23.29 3.67 -24.03
C ARG A 44 -22.98 3.11 -22.64
N PHE A 45 -23.54 3.71 -21.57
CA PHE A 45 -23.26 3.35 -20.18
C PHE A 45 -24.36 2.48 -19.59
N LYS A 46 -23.97 1.46 -18.83
CA LYS A 46 -24.91 0.53 -18.17
C LYS A 46 -24.48 0.27 -16.74
N THR A 47 -25.45 -0.13 -15.92
CA THR A 47 -25.20 -0.70 -14.60
C THR A 47 -24.77 -2.17 -14.75
N LEU A 48 -24.40 -2.80 -13.64
CA LEU A 48 -24.08 -4.24 -13.61
C LEU A 48 -25.30 -5.09 -14.02
N GLU A 49 -26.50 -4.60 -13.72
CA GLU A 49 -27.78 -5.27 -14.06
C GLU A 49 -28.16 -5.06 -15.53
N GLY A 50 -27.47 -4.16 -16.23
CA GLY A 50 -27.73 -3.89 -17.64
C GLY A 50 -28.62 -2.69 -17.92
N ASP A 51 -29.04 -1.96 -16.89
CA ASP A 51 -29.88 -0.77 -17.03
C ASP A 51 -29.07 0.40 -17.58
N TYR A 52 -29.68 1.22 -18.44
CA TYR A 52 -29.01 2.37 -19.03
C TYR A 52 -28.90 3.52 -18.05
N VAL A 53 -27.74 4.15 -18.04
CA VAL A 53 -27.46 5.36 -17.25
C VAL A 53 -26.81 6.41 -18.15
N GLU A 54 -26.91 7.67 -17.76
CA GLU A 54 -26.26 8.79 -18.45
C GLU A 54 -25.37 9.57 -17.52
N SER A 55 -24.29 10.10 -18.06
CA SER A 55 -23.30 10.85 -17.29
C SER A 55 -23.82 12.23 -16.93
N VAL A 56 -23.46 12.67 -15.71
CA VAL A 56 -23.71 14.05 -15.24
C VAL A 56 -22.43 14.59 -14.59
N GLU A 57 -22.22 15.89 -14.72
CA GLU A 57 -21.10 16.58 -14.06
C GLU A 57 -21.68 17.68 -13.18
N PRO A 58 -22.02 17.36 -11.92
CA PRO A 58 -22.63 18.38 -11.04
C PRO A 58 -21.73 19.56 -10.72
N GLY A 59 -20.40 19.42 -10.90
CA GLY A 59 -19.45 20.49 -10.65
C GLY A 59 -18.25 20.01 -9.85
N THR A 60 -17.86 20.78 -8.84
CA THR A 60 -16.72 20.47 -7.96
C THR A 60 -17.02 19.22 -7.10
N VAL A 61 -16.01 18.75 -6.39
CA VAL A 61 -16.14 17.63 -5.43
C VAL A 61 -17.27 17.92 -4.43
N ARG A 62 -17.32 19.15 -3.92
CA ARG A 62 -18.36 19.56 -2.98
C ARG A 62 -19.76 19.47 -3.60
N GLU A 63 -19.89 20.00 -4.83
CA GLU A 63 -21.15 19.99 -5.56
C GLU A 63 -21.59 18.55 -5.91
N CYS A 64 -20.65 17.65 -6.22
CA CYS A 64 -20.92 16.24 -6.45
C CYS A 64 -21.43 15.55 -5.18
N ARG A 65 -20.82 15.86 -4.02
CA ARG A 65 -21.28 15.33 -2.73
C ARG A 65 -22.69 15.80 -2.39
N GLU A 66 -22.97 17.08 -2.65
CA GLU A 66 -24.30 17.67 -2.44
C GLU A 66 -25.32 17.03 -3.38
N PHE A 67 -24.95 16.77 -4.64
CA PHE A 67 -25.79 16.09 -5.61
C PHE A 67 -26.17 14.67 -5.12
N ILE A 68 -25.19 13.89 -4.68
CA ILE A 68 -25.43 12.54 -4.14
C ILE A 68 -26.38 12.62 -2.94
N ARG A 69 -26.14 13.54 -2.00
CA ARG A 69 -26.97 13.71 -0.80
C ARG A 69 -28.42 14.07 -1.17
N ARG A 70 -28.60 14.98 -2.11
CA ARG A 70 -29.92 15.45 -2.56
C ARG A 70 -30.77 14.30 -3.09
N TYR A 71 -30.17 13.38 -3.82
CA TYR A 71 -30.89 12.28 -4.47
C TYR A 71 -30.85 10.96 -3.69
N SER A 72 -30.20 10.93 -2.53
CA SER A 72 -30.04 9.68 -1.76
C SER A 72 -31.35 9.10 -1.24
N GLU A 73 -32.37 9.92 -1.05
CA GLU A 73 -33.68 9.50 -0.55
C GLU A 73 -34.74 9.42 -1.64
N VAL A 74 -34.39 9.70 -2.89
CA VAL A 74 -35.32 9.66 -4.01
C VAL A 74 -35.51 8.21 -4.47
N GLU A 75 -36.72 7.69 -4.35
CA GLU A 75 -37.04 6.31 -4.73
C GLU A 75 -36.78 6.07 -6.22
N ASN A 76 -36.15 4.95 -6.54
CA ASN A 76 -35.83 4.51 -7.89
C ASN A 76 -34.93 5.46 -8.66
N PHE A 77 -34.15 6.28 -7.93
CA PHE A 77 -33.18 7.20 -8.53
C PHE A 77 -31.83 7.09 -7.81
N LYS A 78 -31.06 6.06 -8.15
CA LYS A 78 -29.71 5.87 -7.59
C LYS A 78 -28.71 6.72 -8.38
N VAL A 79 -27.74 7.31 -7.67
CA VAL A 79 -26.61 8.01 -8.27
C VAL A 79 -25.43 7.03 -8.28
N TYR A 80 -24.96 6.70 -9.48
CA TYR A 80 -23.88 5.74 -9.70
C TYR A 80 -22.56 6.47 -9.94
N GLY A 81 -21.47 5.74 -9.82
CA GLY A 81 -20.13 6.22 -10.11
C GLY A 81 -19.21 6.16 -8.90
N ASN A 82 -17.95 6.45 -9.11
CA ASN A 82 -16.93 6.34 -8.06
C ASN A 82 -16.88 7.63 -7.23
N ASP A 83 -17.43 7.60 -6.02
CA ASP A 83 -17.43 8.73 -5.10
C ASP A 83 -16.07 8.95 -4.42
N ARG A 84 -15.12 8.07 -4.64
CA ARG A 84 -13.73 8.28 -4.26
C ARG A 84 -13.02 8.99 -5.42
N TYR A 85 -13.11 10.29 -5.44
CA TYR A 85 -12.78 11.11 -6.61
C TYR A 85 -11.29 11.11 -6.97
N ILE A 86 -10.40 10.79 -6.03
CA ILE A 86 -8.96 10.60 -6.31
C ILE A 86 -8.79 9.54 -7.43
N TYR A 87 -9.55 8.44 -7.34
CA TYR A 87 -9.41 7.33 -8.31
C TYR A 87 -10.08 7.65 -9.65
N GLN A 88 -11.14 8.47 -9.65
CA GLN A 88 -11.67 9.03 -10.89
C GLN A 88 -10.58 9.88 -11.58
N TYR A 89 -9.95 10.76 -10.79
CA TYR A 89 -8.89 11.65 -11.29
C TYR A 89 -7.76 10.84 -11.91
N ILE A 90 -7.22 9.86 -11.18
CA ILE A 90 -6.09 9.05 -11.67
C ILE A 90 -6.50 8.29 -12.95
N SER A 91 -7.67 7.66 -12.95
CA SER A 91 -8.17 6.89 -14.09
C SER A 91 -8.34 7.78 -15.34
N GLU A 92 -8.79 9.01 -15.16
CA GLU A 92 -9.03 9.93 -16.26
C GLU A 92 -7.75 10.57 -16.79
N LYS A 93 -6.82 10.94 -15.90
CA LYS A 93 -5.55 11.58 -16.28
C LYS A 93 -4.53 10.56 -16.81
N TYR A 94 -4.68 9.29 -16.46
CA TYR A 94 -3.79 8.20 -16.87
C TYR A 94 -4.64 7.07 -17.49
N PRO A 95 -5.20 7.32 -18.71
CA PRO A 95 -6.14 6.37 -19.32
C PRO A 95 -5.48 5.11 -19.90
N GLU A 96 -4.15 5.11 -20.06
CA GLU A 96 -3.41 3.98 -20.61
C GLU A 96 -3.64 2.72 -19.75
N GLU A 97 -3.66 1.56 -20.39
CA GLU A 97 -3.83 0.29 -19.68
C GLU A 97 -2.68 0.05 -18.68
N GLU A 98 -1.48 0.41 -19.07
CA GLU A 98 -0.28 0.31 -18.21
C GLU A 98 0.34 1.69 -18.06
N ILE A 99 0.43 2.17 -16.83
CA ILE A 99 1.13 3.43 -16.53
C ILE A 99 2.63 3.15 -16.55
N LYS A 100 3.33 3.76 -17.48
CA LYS A 100 4.80 3.66 -17.58
C LYS A 100 5.44 4.63 -16.60
N PHE A 101 6.43 4.19 -15.86
CA PHE A 101 7.13 4.99 -14.87
C PHE A 101 8.63 4.66 -14.87
N ASP A 102 9.41 5.57 -14.32
CA ASP A 102 10.86 5.40 -14.14
C ASP A 102 11.15 5.39 -12.64
N SER A 103 11.39 4.21 -12.09
CA SER A 103 11.64 4.02 -10.66
C SER A 103 12.88 4.78 -10.19
N SER A 104 13.86 5.02 -11.07
CA SER A 104 15.09 5.74 -10.72
C SER A 104 14.85 7.22 -10.40
N LYS A 105 13.71 7.77 -10.84
CA LYS A 105 13.34 9.15 -10.56
C LYS A 105 12.61 9.30 -9.22
N ILE A 106 11.97 8.24 -8.75
CA ILE A 106 11.17 8.30 -7.52
C ILE A 106 12.13 8.37 -6.33
N LYS A 107 12.15 9.52 -5.67
CA LYS A 107 13.03 9.75 -4.52
C LYS A 107 12.48 9.03 -3.28
N ILE A 108 13.19 8.02 -2.83
CA ILE A 108 12.85 7.22 -1.64
C ILE A 108 13.87 7.57 -0.55
N THR A 109 13.36 7.96 0.62
CA THR A 109 14.20 8.34 1.76
C THR A 109 13.86 7.46 2.97
N THR A 110 14.86 6.76 3.48
CA THR A 110 14.76 6.06 4.77
C THR A 110 15.06 7.06 5.88
N ILE A 111 14.29 7.05 6.96
CA ILE A 111 14.50 7.91 8.12
C ILE A 111 14.55 7.08 9.40
N ASP A 112 15.37 7.51 10.34
CA ASP A 112 15.46 6.97 11.69
C ASP A 112 15.89 8.08 12.65
N ILE A 113 15.27 8.15 13.83
CA ILE A 113 15.62 9.14 14.87
C ILE A 113 16.03 8.44 16.16
N GLU A 114 16.91 9.11 16.92
CA GLU A 114 17.26 8.68 18.27
C GLU A 114 16.90 9.80 19.24
N VAL A 115 16.27 9.41 20.34
CA VAL A 115 15.66 10.32 21.31
C VAL A 115 16.27 10.05 22.69
N LYS A 116 16.43 11.09 23.51
CA LYS A 116 16.81 10.92 24.92
C LYS A 116 15.85 9.96 25.63
N SER A 117 16.38 9.21 26.56
CA SER A 117 15.61 8.24 27.34
C SER A 117 15.91 8.43 28.81
N GLU A 118 15.37 9.52 29.36
CA GLU A 118 15.59 9.86 30.78
C GLU A 118 14.66 9.07 31.71
N ASN A 119 13.43 8.82 31.26
CA ASN A 119 12.37 8.22 32.08
C ASN A 119 11.76 6.98 31.41
N GLY A 120 12.58 6.18 30.73
CA GLY A 120 12.12 4.99 30.00
C GLY A 120 11.89 5.29 28.53
N PHE A 121 11.13 4.45 27.84
CA PHE A 121 10.90 4.60 26.40
C PHE A 121 10.12 5.88 26.11
N PRO A 122 10.64 6.76 25.23
CA PRO A 122 10.00 8.06 24.98
C PRO A 122 8.60 7.92 24.37
N ASP A 123 7.64 8.62 24.99
CA ASP A 123 6.25 8.59 24.55
C ASP A 123 6.00 9.55 23.38
N VAL A 124 5.41 9.03 22.31
CA VAL A 124 5.14 9.78 21.08
C VAL A 124 4.11 10.89 21.32
N GLU A 125 3.09 10.64 22.16
CA GLU A 125 2.01 11.62 22.39
C GLU A 125 2.52 12.90 23.05
N SER A 126 3.34 12.75 24.07
CA SER A 126 3.93 13.90 24.78
C SER A 126 5.16 14.47 24.05
N ALA A 127 5.94 13.58 23.38
CA ALA A 127 7.23 13.91 22.75
C ALA A 127 8.05 14.84 23.65
N ALA A 128 8.17 14.45 24.93
CA ALA A 128 8.80 15.30 25.95
C ALA A 128 10.32 15.36 25.84
N GLU A 129 10.95 14.26 25.39
CA GLU A 129 12.41 14.12 25.35
C GLU A 129 12.99 14.66 24.04
N GLU A 130 14.21 15.18 24.11
CA GLU A 130 14.89 15.78 22.97
C GLU A 130 15.33 14.72 21.94
N ILE A 131 15.24 15.10 20.66
CA ILE A 131 15.84 14.32 19.58
C ILE A 131 17.36 14.57 19.58
N LEU A 132 18.11 13.50 19.68
CA LEU A 132 19.58 13.52 19.67
C LEU A 132 20.17 13.34 18.28
N LEU A 133 19.52 12.52 17.45
CA LEU A 133 20.00 12.19 16.10
C LEU A 133 18.82 12.09 15.14
N ILE A 134 19.04 12.56 13.93
CA ILE A 134 18.17 12.26 12.78
C ILE A 134 19.10 11.77 11.68
N SER A 135 18.89 10.54 11.20
CA SER A 135 19.58 10.04 10.01
C SER A 135 18.58 9.78 8.90
N ILE A 136 18.96 10.15 7.69
CA ILE A 136 18.22 9.80 6.48
C ILE A 136 19.17 9.21 5.46
N GLN A 137 18.65 8.31 4.63
CA GLN A 137 19.39 7.75 3.50
C GLN A 137 18.57 7.85 2.23
N ASP A 138 19.18 8.37 1.18
CA ASP A 138 18.59 8.40 -0.17
C ASP A 138 18.84 7.04 -0.83
N TYR A 139 17.79 6.37 -1.24
CA TYR A 139 17.87 5.00 -1.79
C TYR A 139 18.66 4.95 -3.10
N THR A 140 18.52 5.95 -3.96
CA THR A 140 19.16 5.96 -5.29
C THR A 140 20.66 6.26 -5.20
N THR A 141 21.03 7.29 -4.44
CA THR A 141 22.43 7.74 -4.33
C THR A 141 23.20 7.00 -3.22
N LYS A 142 22.47 6.37 -2.29
CA LYS A 142 23.03 5.73 -1.08
C LYS A 142 23.69 6.74 -0.13
N GLN A 143 23.51 8.04 -0.36
CA GLN A 143 24.02 9.07 0.53
C GLN A 143 23.22 9.10 1.82
N ILE A 144 23.93 9.13 2.94
CA ILE A 144 23.36 9.27 4.29
C ILE A 144 23.66 10.68 4.78
N ARG A 145 22.67 11.31 5.38
CA ARG A 145 22.83 12.59 6.04
C ARG A 145 22.33 12.46 7.48
N THR A 146 23.20 12.86 8.42
CA THR A 146 22.90 12.77 9.85
C THR A 146 23.08 14.13 10.50
N TRP A 147 22.08 14.51 11.29
CA TRP A 147 22.09 15.68 12.18
C TRP A 147 22.19 15.14 13.61
N GLY A 148 23.15 15.61 14.39
CA GLY A 148 23.36 15.11 15.75
C GLY A 148 23.72 16.20 16.74
N GLN A 149 23.35 15.98 18.02
CA GLN A 149 23.73 16.85 19.12
C GLN A 149 25.11 16.44 19.65
N GLY A 150 26.18 16.74 18.90
CA GLY A 150 27.53 16.42 19.32
C GLY A 150 28.47 16.23 18.16
N ALA A 151 29.74 16.02 18.47
CA ALA A 151 30.81 15.79 17.48
C ALA A 151 30.88 14.32 17.08
N PHE A 152 31.24 14.08 15.82
CA PHE A 152 31.32 12.72 15.27
C PHE A 152 32.55 12.64 14.34
N ASN A 153 33.40 11.65 14.54
CA ASN A 153 34.52 11.37 13.65
C ASN A 153 34.01 10.49 12.49
N ASN A 154 33.64 11.15 11.41
CA ASN A 154 33.07 10.49 10.25
C ASN A 154 34.12 9.81 9.39
N LYS A 155 34.08 8.49 9.28
CA LYS A 155 34.99 7.68 8.48
C LYS A 155 34.38 7.19 7.17
N GLN A 156 33.09 7.45 6.94
CA GLN A 156 32.36 6.95 5.77
C GLN A 156 32.16 8.05 4.71
N LYS A 157 32.58 7.78 3.49
CA LYS A 157 32.53 8.76 2.37
C LYS A 157 31.11 9.13 1.97
N ASN A 158 30.17 8.19 2.12
CA ASN A 158 28.77 8.41 1.75
C ASN A 158 27.92 9.03 2.87
N VAL A 159 28.55 9.35 4.01
CA VAL A 159 27.87 9.97 5.17
C VAL A 159 28.26 11.45 5.23
N ILE A 160 27.27 12.31 5.34
CA ILE A 160 27.43 13.73 5.64
C ILE A 160 26.88 13.93 7.05
N TYR A 161 27.74 14.29 7.98
CA TYR A 161 27.37 14.54 9.38
C TYR A 161 27.42 16.02 9.69
N LYS A 162 26.40 16.51 10.40
CA LYS A 162 26.36 17.88 10.94
C LYS A 162 26.10 17.80 12.44
N GLY A 163 27.05 18.30 13.22
CA GLY A 163 26.97 18.38 14.69
C GLY A 163 26.42 19.73 15.14
N PHE A 164 25.66 19.72 16.23
CA PHE A 164 25.03 20.91 16.81
C PHE A 164 25.14 20.86 18.33
N ASP A 165 25.05 22.05 18.96
CA ASP A 165 25.13 22.16 20.42
C ASP A 165 23.74 22.06 21.09
N SER A 166 22.67 22.12 20.29
CA SER A 166 21.30 22.08 20.83
C SER A 166 20.32 21.42 19.85
N GLU A 167 19.24 20.89 20.40
CA GLU A 167 18.15 20.34 19.58
C GLU A 167 17.53 21.42 18.68
N TYR A 168 17.44 22.66 19.18
CA TYR A 168 16.88 23.77 18.38
C TYR A 168 17.66 23.94 17.07
N GLU A 169 18.98 23.98 17.15
CA GLU A 169 19.84 24.14 15.97
C GLU A 169 19.75 22.93 15.04
N LEU A 170 19.73 21.73 15.62
CA LEU A 170 19.60 20.48 14.88
C LEU A 170 18.30 20.45 14.08
N LEU A 171 17.17 20.65 14.75
CA LEU A 171 15.85 20.63 14.11
C LEU A 171 15.68 21.76 13.08
N ASN A 172 16.21 22.95 13.40
CA ASN A 172 16.17 24.08 12.48
C ASN A 172 16.97 23.79 11.20
N SER A 173 18.17 23.21 11.34
CA SER A 173 18.98 22.80 10.18
C SER A 173 18.29 21.72 9.36
N PHE A 174 17.72 20.71 10.04
CA PHE A 174 17.02 19.62 9.39
C PHE A 174 15.82 20.12 8.57
N ILE A 175 14.93 20.89 9.20
CA ILE A 175 13.69 21.29 8.50
C ILE A 175 13.97 22.25 7.32
N HIS A 176 14.96 23.14 7.45
CA HIS A 176 15.35 24.02 6.36
C HIS A 176 15.98 23.27 5.19
N TRP A 177 16.71 22.18 5.45
CA TRP A 177 17.21 21.30 4.41
C TRP A 177 16.07 20.49 3.77
N TRP A 178 15.18 19.93 4.59
CA TRP A 178 14.08 19.06 4.15
C TRP A 178 13.11 19.78 3.23
N MET A 179 12.79 21.04 3.50
CA MET A 179 11.77 21.77 2.75
C MET A 179 12.23 22.26 1.37
N ILE A 180 13.52 22.09 1.05
CA ILE A 180 14.03 22.33 -0.31
C ILE A 180 13.46 21.25 -1.23
N GLU A 181 12.85 21.65 -2.34
CA GLU A 181 12.12 20.74 -3.23
C GLU A 181 12.95 19.53 -3.68
N GLU A 182 14.22 19.77 -4.03
CA GLU A 182 15.13 18.70 -4.45
C GLU A 182 15.45 17.69 -3.34
N ASN A 183 15.28 18.08 -2.09
CA ASN A 183 15.53 17.22 -0.93
C ASN A 183 14.28 16.49 -0.47
N THR A 184 13.08 17.06 -0.74
CA THR A 184 11.81 16.48 -0.30
C THR A 184 11.57 15.14 -0.99
N PRO A 185 11.36 14.04 -0.25
CA PRO A 185 11.13 12.74 -0.90
C PRO A 185 9.72 12.58 -1.47
N GLU A 186 9.58 11.61 -2.37
CA GLU A 186 8.27 11.12 -2.84
C GLU A 186 7.77 10.00 -1.94
N VAL A 187 8.70 9.22 -1.39
CA VAL A 187 8.38 8.11 -0.48
C VAL A 187 9.29 8.20 0.75
N ILE A 188 8.69 8.17 1.93
CA ILE A 188 9.39 8.02 3.20
C ILE A 188 9.22 6.57 3.67
N THR A 189 10.32 5.96 4.07
CA THR A 189 10.31 4.64 4.69
C THR A 189 11.19 4.66 5.96
N GLY A 190 11.16 3.57 6.69
CA GLY A 190 11.89 3.35 7.93
C GLY A 190 11.34 2.13 8.61
N TRP A 191 11.83 1.80 9.79
CA TRP A 191 11.37 0.63 10.55
C TRP A 191 10.45 1.10 11.68
N ASN A 192 9.15 0.94 11.53
CA ASN A 192 8.11 1.47 12.43
C ASN A 192 8.04 3.00 12.41
N SER A 193 8.55 3.61 11.35
CA SER A 193 8.67 5.07 11.23
C SER A 193 7.31 5.78 11.19
N GLU A 194 6.28 5.11 10.68
CA GLU A 194 4.93 5.65 10.56
C GLU A 194 4.28 5.91 11.93
N LEU A 195 4.61 5.09 12.92
CA LEU A 195 4.03 5.18 14.26
C LEU A 195 4.97 5.79 15.30
N TYR A 196 6.26 5.90 15.00
CA TYR A 196 7.25 6.44 15.95
C TYR A 196 7.99 7.65 15.38
N ASP A 197 8.89 7.44 14.43
CA ASP A 197 9.83 8.49 13.98
C ASP A 197 9.11 9.73 13.44
N ILE A 198 8.17 9.55 12.53
CA ILE A 198 7.49 10.66 11.87
C ILE A 198 6.59 11.43 12.85
N PRO A 199 5.71 10.77 13.63
CA PRO A 199 4.91 11.51 14.61
C PRO A 199 5.75 12.19 15.69
N TYR A 200 6.80 11.53 16.18
CA TYR A 200 7.69 12.10 17.21
C TYR A 200 8.39 13.35 16.66
N LEU A 201 8.99 13.23 15.49
CA LEU A 201 9.67 14.36 14.82
C LEU A 201 8.71 15.53 14.59
N ALA A 202 7.50 15.24 14.12
CA ALA A 202 6.50 16.29 13.86
C ALA A 202 6.14 17.06 15.15
N ARG A 203 5.97 16.32 16.25
CA ARG A 203 5.66 16.95 17.56
C ARG A 203 6.84 17.73 18.12
N ARG A 204 8.05 17.22 17.99
CA ARG A 204 9.27 17.95 18.44
C ARG A 204 9.45 19.23 17.62
N LEU A 205 9.26 19.16 16.30
CA LEU A 205 9.33 20.37 15.45
C LEU A 205 8.31 21.42 15.91
N GLU A 206 7.09 21.00 16.22
CA GLU A 206 6.06 21.93 16.70
C GLU A 206 6.46 22.54 18.06
N ARG A 207 6.90 21.70 18.99
CA ARG A 207 7.26 22.09 20.35
C ARG A 207 8.46 23.05 20.39
N VAL A 208 9.47 22.77 19.58
CA VAL A 208 10.75 23.50 19.61
C VAL A 208 10.75 24.70 18.64
N LEU A 209 10.19 24.51 17.43
CA LEU A 209 10.27 25.51 16.37
C LEU A 209 8.91 26.13 15.99
N GLY A 210 7.82 25.57 16.49
CA GLY A 210 6.46 26.07 16.24
C GLY A 210 5.79 25.44 15.04
N GLU A 211 4.46 25.56 15.00
CA GLU A 211 3.57 24.96 13.99
C GLU A 211 3.96 25.31 12.57
N LYS A 212 4.40 26.54 12.33
CA LYS A 212 4.76 27.02 10.98
C LYS A 212 5.87 26.17 10.37
N LEU A 213 6.91 25.85 11.15
CA LEU A 213 8.01 25.01 10.67
C LEU A 213 7.65 23.53 10.65
N ARG A 214 6.84 23.07 11.61
CA ARG A 214 6.29 21.70 11.57
C ARG A 214 5.58 21.43 10.23
N LYS A 215 4.78 22.37 9.76
CA LYS A 215 4.04 22.22 8.50
C LYS A 215 4.95 22.06 7.28
N ARG A 216 6.22 22.47 7.38
CA ARG A 216 7.21 22.32 6.30
C ARG A 216 7.70 20.89 6.10
N LEU A 217 7.30 19.95 6.98
CA LEU A 217 7.47 18.52 6.71
C LEU A 217 6.71 18.10 5.45
N SER A 218 5.62 18.80 5.16
CA SER A 218 4.81 18.58 3.96
C SER A 218 5.21 19.53 2.84
N PRO A 219 5.36 19.06 1.59
CA PRO A 219 5.60 19.96 0.45
C PRO A 219 4.41 20.89 0.16
N TRP A 220 3.26 20.59 0.76
CA TRP A 220 2.04 21.41 0.60
C TRP A 220 1.75 22.29 1.82
N GLY A 221 2.59 22.21 2.84
CA GLY A 221 2.34 22.92 4.10
C GLY A 221 1.16 22.36 4.88
N LEU A 222 0.85 21.08 4.66
CA LEU A 222 -0.30 20.40 5.25
C LEU A 222 0.16 19.15 6.00
N VAL A 223 0.07 19.19 7.33
CA VAL A 223 0.36 18.05 8.18
C VAL A 223 -0.93 17.73 8.95
N THR A 224 -1.48 16.56 8.73
CA THR A 224 -2.69 16.10 9.41
C THR A 224 -2.38 14.84 10.23
N GLU A 225 -3.26 14.54 11.17
CA GLU A 225 -3.14 13.37 12.03
C GLU A 225 -4.37 12.48 11.91
N ASP A 226 -4.13 11.19 11.72
CA ASP A 226 -5.17 10.16 11.74
C ASP A 226 -4.97 9.31 13.01
N VAL A 227 -6.02 9.16 13.80
CA VAL A 227 -6.01 8.32 14.99
C VAL A 227 -6.26 6.87 14.59
N ILE A 228 -5.34 5.99 14.96
CA ILE A 228 -5.49 4.55 14.77
C ILE A 228 -5.76 3.94 16.14
N TYR A 229 -6.95 3.45 16.36
CA TYR A 229 -7.51 3.09 17.68
C TYR A 229 -6.61 2.24 18.57
N ILE A 230 -5.76 1.41 18.02
CA ILE A 230 -4.93 0.49 18.84
C ILE A 230 -3.44 0.84 18.74
N ALA A 231 -3.05 1.59 17.72
CA ALA A 231 -1.63 1.76 17.36
C ALA A 231 -1.11 3.19 17.52
N GLY A 232 -1.96 4.15 17.89
CA GLY A 232 -1.54 5.55 18.06
C GLY A 232 -1.96 6.46 16.92
N ARG A 233 -1.14 7.45 16.56
CA ARG A 233 -1.46 8.46 15.54
C ARG A 233 -0.44 8.46 14.41
N LYS A 234 -0.93 8.68 13.22
CA LYS A 234 -0.08 8.85 12.04
C LYS A 234 -0.01 10.29 11.63
N UNK A 235 0.98 10.75 11.20
CA UNK A 235 1.18 12.04 10.65
C UNK A 235 1.13 11.87 9.16
N UNK A 236 0.47 12.43 8.55
CA UNK A 236 0.35 12.45 7.17
C UNK A 236 0.99 13.71 6.72
N UNK A 237 1.91 13.55 6.09
CA UNK A 237 2.61 14.64 5.65
C UNK A 237 2.32 14.97 4.26
N UNK A 238 1.59 14.21 3.75
CA UNK A 238 1.33 14.34 2.49
C UNK A 238 2.39 13.97 1.55
N ILE A 239 3.25 13.29 1.95
CA ILE A 239 4.26 12.47 1.30
C ILE A 239 3.86 11.02 1.55
N THR A 240 4.03 10.16 0.58
CA THR A 240 3.72 8.73 0.75
C THR A 240 4.64 8.13 1.81
N GLN A 241 4.05 7.48 2.81
CA GLN A 241 4.79 6.72 3.81
C GLN A 241 4.60 5.23 3.53
N LEU A 242 5.70 4.54 3.23
CA LEU A 242 5.72 3.09 3.04
C LEU A 242 6.64 2.51 4.12
N ASP A 243 6.11 2.40 5.33
CA ASP A 243 6.85 1.85 6.48
C ASP A 243 7.31 0.43 6.16
N TYR A 244 8.62 0.19 6.24
CA TYR A 244 9.20 -1.08 5.81
C TYR A 244 8.77 -2.25 6.70
N LEU A 245 8.55 -2.01 7.98
CA LEU A 245 7.99 -3.04 8.87
C LEU A 245 6.61 -3.50 8.38
N ASN A 246 5.77 -2.54 7.97
CA ASN A 246 4.42 -2.85 7.48
C ASN A 246 4.49 -3.57 6.12
N LEU A 247 5.39 -3.16 5.23
CA LEU A 247 5.63 -3.86 3.95
C LEU A 247 6.10 -5.29 4.21
N TYR A 248 7.04 -5.45 5.13
CA TYR A 248 7.60 -6.76 5.48
C TYR A 248 6.50 -7.69 5.98
N LYS A 249 5.69 -7.24 6.95
CA LYS A 249 4.59 -8.02 7.51
C LYS A 249 3.55 -8.41 6.45
N LYS A 250 3.25 -7.48 5.53
CA LYS A 250 2.21 -7.69 4.52
C LYS A 250 2.65 -8.63 3.40
N PHE A 251 3.90 -8.49 2.93
CA PHE A 251 4.34 -9.17 1.70
C PHE A 251 5.29 -10.34 1.94
N THR A 252 5.51 -10.75 3.20
CA THR A 252 6.19 -11.99 3.52
C THR A 252 5.20 -12.95 4.19
N TYR A 253 5.24 -14.21 3.77
CA TYR A 253 4.21 -15.18 4.18
C TYR A 253 4.63 -16.02 5.38
N LYS A 254 5.88 -15.91 5.81
CA LYS A 254 6.39 -16.64 6.95
C LYS A 254 6.40 -15.74 8.19
N ALA A 255 5.68 -16.16 9.24
CA ALA A 255 5.69 -15.44 10.50
C ALA A 255 7.07 -15.52 11.14
N GLN A 256 7.51 -14.42 11.75
CA GLN A 256 8.81 -14.32 12.41
C GLN A 256 8.61 -14.34 13.93
N GLU A 257 9.63 -14.83 14.65
CA GLU A 257 9.63 -14.84 16.12
C GLU A 257 9.67 -13.44 16.70
N SER A 258 10.30 -12.52 15.98
CA SER A 258 10.39 -11.10 16.35
C SER A 258 10.35 -10.23 15.10
N TYR A 259 9.75 -9.05 15.21
CA TYR A 259 9.72 -8.07 14.13
C TYR A 259 10.61 -6.86 14.45
N ARG A 260 11.53 -6.99 15.39
CA ARG A 260 12.56 -5.96 15.63
C ARG A 260 13.54 -5.95 14.45
N LEU A 261 14.03 -4.75 14.12
CA LEU A 261 14.92 -4.56 12.96
C LEU A 261 16.17 -5.45 13.04
N ASP A 262 16.79 -5.57 14.22
CA ASP A 262 17.96 -6.41 14.43
C ASP A 262 17.69 -7.88 14.07
N TYR A 263 16.53 -8.39 14.49
CA TYR A 263 16.13 -9.79 14.21
C TYR A 263 15.89 -9.99 12.71
N ILE A 264 15.10 -9.11 12.10
CA ILE A 264 14.75 -9.24 10.67
C ILE A 264 16.00 -9.05 9.79
N ALA A 265 16.88 -8.11 10.12
CA ALA A 265 18.16 -7.94 9.41
C ALA A 265 19.02 -9.20 9.51
N SER A 266 19.05 -9.85 10.68
CA SER A 266 19.76 -11.11 10.87
C SER A 266 19.17 -12.22 9.99
N VAL A 267 17.84 -12.35 9.97
CA VAL A 267 17.14 -13.38 9.18
C VAL A 267 17.36 -13.15 7.67
N GLU A 268 17.15 -11.92 7.21
CA GLU A 268 17.12 -11.62 5.78
C GLU A 268 18.50 -11.31 5.19
N LEU A 269 19.37 -10.63 5.94
CA LEU A 269 20.67 -10.15 5.44
C LEU A 269 21.87 -10.89 6.04
N GLY A 270 21.66 -11.68 7.09
CA GLY A 270 22.74 -12.29 7.86
C GLY A 270 23.55 -11.25 8.64
N GLN A 271 23.00 -10.07 8.85
CA GLN A 271 23.64 -8.94 9.54
C GLN A 271 22.91 -8.60 10.82
N LYS A 272 23.64 -8.18 11.83
CA LYS A 272 23.07 -7.73 13.09
C LYS A 272 23.23 -6.24 13.25
N LYS A 273 22.40 -5.62 14.07
CA LYS A 273 22.60 -4.24 14.53
C LYS A 273 23.92 -4.15 15.29
N LEU A 274 24.42 -2.94 15.43
CA LEU A 274 25.60 -2.68 16.23
C LEU A 274 25.33 -3.06 17.69
N ASP A 275 26.16 -3.93 18.25
CA ASP A 275 26.03 -4.35 19.65
C ASP A 275 26.45 -3.20 20.57
N HIS A 276 25.62 -2.88 21.55
CA HIS A 276 25.89 -1.85 22.55
C HIS A 276 25.75 -2.39 23.97
N SER A 277 25.91 -3.70 24.13
CA SER A 277 25.76 -4.38 25.43
C SER A 277 26.80 -3.96 26.48
N GLU A 278 27.85 -3.27 26.07
CA GLU A 278 28.83 -2.71 26.99
C GLU A 278 28.32 -1.51 27.81
N PHE A 279 27.14 -0.96 27.41
CA PHE A 279 26.50 0.16 28.13
C PHE A 279 25.34 -0.38 28.96
N ASP A 280 25.30 0.02 30.25
CA ASP A 280 24.28 -0.48 31.18
C ASP A 280 22.86 -0.05 30.83
N THR A 281 22.72 1.16 30.29
CA THR A 281 21.40 1.72 29.92
C THR A 281 21.52 2.45 28.59
N PHE A 282 20.39 2.72 27.95
CA PHE A 282 20.34 3.51 26.73
C PHE A 282 20.87 4.93 26.98
N LYS A 283 20.61 5.50 28.18
CA LYS A 283 21.15 6.78 28.62
C LYS A 283 22.68 6.73 28.70
N ASP A 284 23.23 5.68 29.27
CA ASP A 284 24.69 5.47 29.33
C ASP A 284 25.28 5.41 27.92
N PHE A 285 24.59 4.72 26.98
CA PHE A 285 25.02 4.59 25.60
C PHE A 285 25.19 5.96 24.92
N TYR A 286 24.16 6.82 24.94
CA TYR A 286 24.32 8.12 24.28
C TYR A 286 25.18 9.11 25.05
N THR A 287 25.31 8.95 26.39
CA THR A 287 26.12 9.85 27.21
C THR A 287 27.64 9.54 27.09
N ASN A 288 27.98 8.28 27.17
CA ASN A 288 29.39 7.83 27.23
C ASN A 288 29.89 7.16 25.95
N GLY A 289 29.01 6.78 25.04
CA GLY A 289 29.33 6.12 23.78
C GLY A 289 28.86 6.87 22.53
N TRP A 290 28.91 8.21 22.55
CA TRP A 290 28.34 9.05 21.48
C TRP A 290 28.82 8.66 20.07
N GLN A 291 30.09 8.43 19.87
CA GLN A 291 30.62 8.01 18.57
C GLN A 291 29.89 6.77 18.06
N LYS A 292 29.79 5.75 18.91
CA LYS A 292 29.12 4.48 18.58
C LYS A 292 27.60 4.67 18.45
N PHE A 293 27.02 5.60 19.22
CA PHE A 293 25.60 5.93 19.16
C PHE A 293 25.21 6.52 17.79
N VAL A 294 26.06 7.40 17.24
CA VAL A 294 25.86 7.93 15.89
C VAL A 294 25.97 6.81 14.85
N GLU A 295 26.98 5.94 14.99
CA GLU A 295 27.16 4.78 14.09
C GLU A 295 25.94 3.85 14.15
N TYR A 296 25.36 3.67 15.32
CA TYR A 296 24.15 2.85 15.54
C TYR A 296 22.98 3.40 14.71
N ASN A 297 22.70 4.69 14.82
CA ASN A 297 21.63 5.36 14.06
C ASN A 297 21.86 5.27 12.53
N ILE A 298 23.11 5.45 12.10
CA ILE A 298 23.49 5.33 10.68
C ILE A 298 23.23 3.90 10.18
N ILE A 299 23.59 2.90 10.97
CA ILE A 299 23.39 1.48 10.61
C ILE A 299 21.89 1.18 10.49
N ASP A 300 21.04 1.77 11.31
CA ASP A 300 19.59 1.51 11.23
C ASP A 300 19.00 1.93 9.88
N VAL A 301 19.38 3.09 9.33
CA VAL A 301 18.92 3.47 7.99
C VAL A 301 19.55 2.58 6.90
N GLU A 302 20.82 2.20 7.06
CA GLU A 302 21.51 1.29 6.13
C GLU A 302 20.84 -0.08 6.06
N LEU A 303 20.41 -0.63 7.21
CA LEU A 303 19.75 -1.95 7.25
C LEU A 303 18.44 -1.94 6.48
N VAL A 304 17.62 -0.92 6.63
CA VAL A 304 16.36 -0.79 5.88
C VAL A 304 16.65 -0.67 4.38
N ASP A 305 17.64 0.14 4.01
CA ASP A 305 18.06 0.32 2.62
C ASP A 305 18.51 -1.03 2.00
N ARG A 306 19.28 -1.82 2.74
CA ARG A 306 19.74 -3.15 2.29
C ARG A 306 18.60 -4.16 2.21
N LEU A 307 17.63 -4.06 3.11
CA LEU A 307 16.41 -4.88 3.01
C LEU A 307 15.68 -4.59 1.70
N GLU A 308 15.56 -3.32 1.31
CA GLU A 308 14.93 -2.98 0.03
C GLU A 308 15.78 -3.45 -1.16
N ASP A 309 17.10 -3.34 -1.09
CA ASP A 309 17.98 -3.86 -2.15
C ASP A 309 17.74 -5.35 -2.39
N LYS A 310 17.53 -6.13 -1.33
CA LYS A 310 17.30 -7.57 -1.42
C LYS A 310 15.87 -7.93 -1.76
N MET A 311 14.92 -7.34 -1.04
CA MET A 311 13.52 -7.81 -1.05
C MET A 311 12.63 -7.08 -2.05
N LYS A 312 12.97 -5.83 -2.41
CA LYS A 312 12.23 -5.04 -3.42
C LYS A 312 10.75 -4.84 -3.06
N LEU A 313 10.43 -4.67 -1.78
CA LEU A 313 9.04 -4.53 -1.33
C LEU A 313 8.45 -3.16 -1.66
N ILE A 314 9.26 -2.09 -1.63
CA ILE A 314 8.81 -0.75 -2.07
C ILE A 314 8.55 -0.78 -3.57
N GLU A 315 9.48 -1.37 -4.33
CA GLU A 315 9.31 -1.50 -5.79
C GLU A 315 8.05 -2.29 -6.13
N LEU A 316 7.78 -3.39 -5.41
CA LEU A 316 6.56 -4.18 -5.56
C LEU A 316 5.32 -3.34 -5.28
N ALA A 317 5.31 -2.58 -4.18
CA ALA A 317 4.19 -1.71 -3.80
C ALA A 317 3.89 -0.68 -4.91
N ILE A 318 4.93 -0.08 -5.48
CA ILE A 318 4.80 0.91 -6.57
C ILE A 318 4.19 0.25 -7.81
N VAL A 319 4.67 -0.94 -8.20
CA VAL A 319 4.12 -1.68 -9.35
C VAL A 319 2.63 -2.00 -9.11
N MET A 320 2.30 -2.49 -7.93
CA MET A 320 0.90 -2.81 -7.56
C MET A 320 0.01 -1.57 -7.66
N ALA A 321 0.48 -0.43 -7.15
CA ALA A 321 -0.28 0.82 -7.15
C ALA A 321 -0.57 1.29 -8.59
N TYR A 322 0.41 1.25 -9.47
CA TYR A 322 0.20 1.63 -10.87
C TYR A 322 -0.72 0.66 -11.61
N ASP A 323 -0.61 -0.64 -11.34
CA ASP A 323 -1.52 -1.65 -11.92
C ASP A 323 -2.99 -1.37 -11.53
N ALA A 324 -3.20 -0.94 -10.30
CA ALA A 324 -4.54 -0.64 -9.80
C ALA A 324 -4.97 0.82 -10.06
N LYS A 325 -4.08 1.67 -10.54
CA LYS A 325 -4.29 3.12 -10.68
C LYS A 325 -4.67 3.74 -9.33
N ALA A 326 -3.85 3.46 -8.32
CA ALA A 326 -4.02 3.88 -6.92
C ALA A 326 -2.78 4.62 -6.44
N ASN A 327 -2.84 5.20 -5.25
CA ASN A 327 -1.68 5.75 -4.57
C ASN A 327 -0.82 4.61 -4.00
N TYR A 328 0.47 4.85 -3.82
CA TYR A 328 1.39 3.81 -3.32
C TYR A 328 0.95 3.26 -1.95
N ALA A 329 0.50 4.12 -1.04
CA ALA A 329 0.07 3.69 0.30
C ALA A 329 -1.24 2.89 0.29
N ASP A 330 -2.01 2.93 -0.80
CA ASP A 330 -3.24 2.15 -0.92
C ASP A 330 -2.98 0.64 -0.91
N VAL A 331 -1.75 0.21 -1.21
CA VAL A 331 -1.39 -1.22 -1.21
C VAL A 331 -1.58 -1.88 0.16
N PHE A 332 -1.59 -1.09 1.24
CA PHE A 332 -1.85 -1.62 2.57
C PHE A 332 -3.32 -2.03 2.79
N SER A 333 -4.23 -1.60 1.93
CA SER A 333 -5.65 -1.94 2.00
C SER A 333 -6.07 -2.83 0.83
N GLN A 334 -6.29 -4.12 1.08
CA GLN A 334 -6.81 -5.06 0.08
C GLN A 334 -8.12 -4.57 -0.52
N VAL A 335 -9.03 -4.10 0.34
CA VAL A 335 -10.35 -3.60 -0.11
C VAL A 335 -10.18 -2.42 -1.08
N ARG A 336 -9.28 -1.47 -0.73
CA ARG A 336 -9.03 -0.30 -1.57
C ARG A 336 -8.46 -0.71 -2.93
N MET A 337 -7.51 -1.64 -2.93
CA MET A 337 -6.89 -2.12 -4.17
C MET A 337 -7.93 -2.79 -5.07
N TRP A 338 -8.75 -3.69 -4.53
CA TRP A 338 -9.79 -4.35 -5.32
C TRP A 338 -10.87 -3.39 -5.79
N ASP A 339 -11.31 -2.45 -4.95
CA ASP A 339 -12.25 -1.40 -5.36
C ASP A 339 -11.76 -0.68 -6.63
N THR A 340 -10.48 -0.30 -6.63
CA THR A 340 -9.90 0.48 -7.73
C THR A 340 -9.67 -0.37 -8.97
N ILE A 341 -9.19 -1.60 -8.80
CA ILE A 341 -9.01 -2.56 -9.92
C ILE A 341 -10.36 -2.83 -10.60
N ILE A 342 -11.39 -3.13 -9.82
CA ILE A 342 -12.73 -3.41 -10.33
C ILE A 342 -13.31 -2.17 -11.02
N TYR A 343 -13.16 -1.00 -10.40
CA TYR A 343 -13.64 0.26 -10.99
C TYR A 343 -13.04 0.48 -12.38
N ASN A 344 -11.71 0.35 -12.53
CA ASN A 344 -11.06 0.57 -13.82
C ASN A 344 -11.43 -0.49 -14.86
N TYR A 345 -11.58 -1.74 -14.42
CA TYR A 345 -11.99 -2.85 -15.27
C TYR A 345 -13.38 -2.62 -15.86
N LEU A 346 -14.35 -2.24 -15.01
CA LEU A 346 -15.73 -1.98 -15.43
C LEU A 346 -15.85 -0.70 -16.24
N LYS A 347 -15.12 0.37 -15.86
CA LYS A 347 -15.11 1.65 -16.59
C LYS A 347 -14.71 1.45 -18.05
N LYS A 348 -13.71 0.61 -18.31
CA LYS A 348 -13.23 0.29 -19.66
C LYS A 348 -14.32 -0.35 -20.53
N ARG A 349 -15.30 -0.99 -19.88
CA ARG A 349 -16.45 -1.64 -20.53
C ARG A 349 -17.72 -0.78 -20.50
N ASN A 350 -17.61 0.47 -20.08
CA ASN A 350 -18.73 1.40 -19.92
C ASN A 350 -19.78 0.90 -18.92
N ILE A 351 -19.35 0.11 -17.94
CA ILE A 351 -20.18 -0.34 -16.84
C ILE A 351 -19.87 0.54 -15.61
N VAL A 352 -20.90 1.16 -15.05
CA VAL A 352 -20.76 2.06 -13.90
C VAL A 352 -20.89 1.26 -12.60
N ILE A 353 -20.10 1.63 -11.60
CA ILE A 353 -20.18 0.97 -10.29
C ILE A 353 -21.38 1.53 -9.49
N PRO A 354 -22.02 0.68 -8.68
CA PRO A 354 -23.17 1.13 -7.87
C PRO A 354 -22.69 2.00 -6.69
N PRO A 355 -23.59 2.79 -6.10
CA PRO A 355 -23.27 3.51 -4.88
C PRO A 355 -22.97 2.54 -3.74
N LYS A 356 -22.11 2.94 -2.82
CA LYS A 356 -21.78 2.13 -1.65
C LYS A 356 -22.94 2.16 -0.65
N GLU A 357 -23.52 1.00 -0.42
CA GLU A 357 -24.55 0.82 0.60
C GLU A 357 -23.85 0.49 1.94
N ARG A 358 -24.25 1.18 2.99
CA ARG A 358 -23.83 0.86 4.35
C ARG A 358 -24.69 -0.29 4.85
N SER A 359 -24.18 -1.51 4.73
CA SER A 359 -24.85 -2.66 5.36
C SER A 359 -24.32 -2.81 6.77
N GLN A 360 -25.22 -2.97 7.73
CA GLN A 360 -24.86 -3.45 9.06
C GLN A 360 -24.55 -4.94 8.93
N LYS A 361 -23.38 -5.34 9.40
CA LYS A 361 -23.01 -6.75 9.43
C LYS A 361 -23.68 -7.40 10.64
N ASP A 362 -24.89 -7.84 10.46
CA ASP A 362 -25.68 -8.46 11.54
C ASP A 362 -25.37 -9.96 11.72
N ALA A 363 -24.63 -10.55 10.80
CA ALA A 363 -24.29 -11.98 10.89
C ALA A 363 -22.85 -12.24 10.48
N LYS A 364 -22.20 -13.13 11.20
CA LYS A 364 -20.88 -13.67 10.81
C LYS A 364 -21.11 -14.81 9.83
N TYR A 365 -20.39 -14.81 8.73
CA TYR A 365 -20.37 -15.96 7.82
C TYR A 365 -19.30 -16.96 8.28
N ALA A 366 -19.57 -18.24 8.01
CA ALA A 366 -18.63 -19.33 8.36
C ALA A 366 -17.31 -19.18 7.58
N GLY A 367 -16.21 -19.42 8.25
CA GLY A 367 -14.90 -19.46 7.63
C GLY A 367 -14.66 -20.79 6.90
N ALA A 368 -13.40 -21.03 6.55
CA ALA A 368 -13.01 -22.27 5.88
C ALA A 368 -13.23 -23.48 6.80
N TYR A 369 -13.65 -24.60 6.20
CA TYR A 369 -13.77 -25.87 6.93
C TYR A 369 -12.36 -26.39 7.27
N VAL A 370 -12.17 -26.76 8.53
CA VAL A 370 -10.94 -27.39 9.00
C VAL A 370 -11.33 -28.69 9.69
N LYS A 371 -10.91 -29.81 9.12
CA LYS A 371 -11.14 -31.13 9.70
C LYS A 371 -10.28 -31.31 10.95
N GLU A 372 -10.89 -31.75 12.05
CA GLU A 372 -10.17 -32.04 13.29
C GLU A 372 -9.12 -33.14 13.04
N PRO A 373 -7.87 -32.94 13.47
CA PRO A 373 -6.85 -33.95 13.30
C PRO A 373 -7.10 -35.14 14.22
N ILE A 374 -6.76 -36.33 13.75
CA ILE A 374 -6.76 -37.52 14.56
C ILE A 374 -5.32 -37.71 15.05
N PRO A 375 -5.03 -37.47 16.33
CA PRO A 375 -3.66 -37.60 16.82
C PRO A 375 -3.14 -39.04 16.70
N GLY A 376 -1.90 -39.17 16.26
CA GLY A 376 -1.28 -40.48 16.06
C GLY A 376 0.04 -40.38 15.33
N LYS A 377 0.68 -41.52 15.17
CA LYS A 377 1.88 -41.67 14.35
C LYS A 377 1.42 -42.21 12.98
N TYR A 378 1.84 -41.52 11.94
CA TYR A 378 1.47 -41.88 10.56
C TYR A 378 2.73 -42.10 9.73
N ASP A 379 2.71 -43.20 8.96
CA ASP A 379 3.74 -43.50 7.97
C ASP A 379 3.22 -43.09 6.59
N TRP A 380 4.12 -42.62 5.74
CA TRP A 380 3.79 -42.24 4.35
C TRP A 380 2.75 -41.11 4.24
N VAL A 381 3.05 -39.98 4.87
CA VAL A 381 2.17 -38.79 4.81
C VAL A 381 2.38 -38.06 3.47
N VAL A 382 1.28 -37.80 2.75
CA VAL A 382 1.28 -37.03 1.49
C VAL A 382 0.43 -35.80 1.70
N SER A 383 1.00 -34.63 1.32
CA SER A 383 0.32 -33.36 1.43
C SER A 383 0.06 -32.78 0.03
N PHE A 384 -1.15 -32.31 -0.20
CA PHE A 384 -1.54 -31.68 -1.46
C PHE A 384 -2.01 -30.25 -1.19
N ASP A 385 -1.69 -29.33 -2.12
CA ASP A 385 -2.14 -27.94 -2.06
C ASP A 385 -2.70 -27.54 -3.41
N LEU A 386 -3.87 -26.87 -3.39
CA LEU A 386 -4.54 -26.41 -4.62
C LEU A 386 -4.04 -25.01 -4.97
N ASN A 387 -3.41 -24.88 -6.13
CA ASN A 387 -2.89 -23.61 -6.63
C ASN A 387 -4.01 -22.59 -6.84
N SER A 388 -3.88 -21.43 -6.19
CA SER A 388 -4.82 -20.30 -6.37
C SER A 388 -6.29 -20.74 -6.20
N LEU A 389 -6.56 -21.42 -5.09
CA LEU A 389 -7.88 -22.02 -4.85
C LEU A 389 -9.04 -21.03 -5.00
N TYR A 390 -8.97 -19.88 -4.32
CA TYR A 390 -10.09 -18.91 -4.32
C TYR A 390 -10.34 -18.34 -5.72
N PRO A 391 -9.34 -17.87 -6.48
CA PRO A 391 -9.58 -17.43 -7.86
C PRO A 391 -10.19 -18.52 -8.74
N HIS A 392 -9.73 -19.77 -8.62
CA HIS A 392 -10.28 -20.88 -9.41
C HIS A 392 -11.71 -21.21 -9.03
N LEU A 393 -12.08 -21.10 -7.73
CA LEU A 393 -13.48 -21.29 -7.31
C LEU A 393 -14.38 -20.18 -7.87
N ILE A 394 -13.89 -18.93 -7.86
CA ILE A 394 -14.63 -17.81 -8.47
C ILE A 394 -14.88 -18.09 -9.96
N MET A 395 -13.85 -18.58 -10.67
CA MET A 395 -13.96 -18.91 -12.10
C MET A 395 -14.88 -20.09 -12.35
N GLN A 396 -14.75 -21.15 -11.55
CA GLN A 396 -15.50 -22.41 -11.71
C GLN A 396 -17.00 -22.22 -11.46
N TYR A 397 -17.35 -21.53 -10.38
CA TYR A 397 -18.73 -21.32 -9.96
C TYR A 397 -19.34 -20.04 -10.53
N ASN A 398 -18.59 -19.30 -11.34
CA ASN A 398 -19.04 -18.03 -11.96
C ASN A 398 -19.51 -17.03 -10.91
N ILE A 399 -18.76 -16.90 -9.82
CA ILE A 399 -19.11 -16.05 -8.67
C ILE A 399 -18.90 -14.58 -9.04
N SER A 400 -20.01 -13.83 -9.11
CA SER A 400 -19.99 -12.39 -9.43
C SER A 400 -21.30 -11.77 -8.98
N PRO A 401 -21.36 -10.48 -8.64
CA PRO A 401 -22.62 -9.85 -8.23
C PRO A 401 -23.75 -9.99 -9.24
N GLU A 402 -23.47 -9.83 -10.53
CA GLU A 402 -24.48 -9.86 -11.58
C GLU A 402 -24.94 -11.27 -11.98
N THR A 403 -24.23 -12.30 -11.51
CA THR A 403 -24.60 -13.69 -11.77
C THR A 403 -25.27 -14.36 -10.58
N LEU A 404 -25.27 -13.70 -9.40
CA LEU A 404 -25.91 -14.22 -8.18
C LEU A 404 -27.43 -14.17 -8.32
N LEU A 405 -28.07 -15.30 -8.04
CA LEU A 405 -29.55 -15.40 -8.01
C LEU A 405 -30.06 -14.97 -6.63
N GLU A 406 -31.23 -14.37 -6.58
CA GLU A 406 -31.85 -13.91 -5.32
C GLU A 406 -32.17 -15.07 -4.39
N GLN A 407 -32.58 -16.20 -4.95
CA GLN A 407 -33.00 -17.37 -4.17
C GLN A 407 -31.82 -18.34 -4.01
N ARG A 408 -31.66 -18.86 -2.81
CA ARG A 408 -30.75 -19.96 -2.55
C ARG A 408 -31.41 -21.29 -2.89
N HIS A 409 -30.60 -22.28 -3.20
CA HIS A 409 -31.08 -23.64 -3.45
C HIS A 409 -31.70 -24.17 -2.15
N PRO A 410 -32.94 -24.67 -2.19
CA PRO A 410 -33.67 -25.03 -0.97
C PRO A 410 -33.12 -26.25 -0.24
N SER A 411 -32.39 -27.12 -0.94
CA SER A 411 -31.95 -28.40 -0.38
C SER A 411 -30.44 -28.44 -0.10
N VAL A 412 -29.65 -27.45 -0.55
CA VAL A 412 -28.18 -27.49 -0.41
C VAL A 412 -27.74 -26.75 0.86
N THR A 413 -27.10 -27.48 1.76
CA THR A 413 -26.45 -26.92 2.94
C THR A 413 -25.08 -27.56 3.09
N VAL A 414 -24.20 -26.93 3.87
CA VAL A 414 -22.87 -27.47 4.15
C VAL A 414 -22.98 -28.85 4.82
N ASP A 415 -23.93 -28.99 5.76
CA ASP A 415 -24.13 -30.24 6.49
C ASP A 415 -24.49 -31.39 5.54
N LYS A 416 -25.45 -31.17 4.64
CA LYS A 416 -25.86 -32.19 3.66
C LYS A 416 -24.71 -32.61 2.73
N ILE A 417 -23.81 -31.65 2.37
CA ILE A 417 -22.64 -31.96 1.54
C ILE A 417 -21.67 -32.85 2.33
N LEU A 418 -21.43 -32.51 3.60
CA LEU A 418 -20.53 -33.28 4.47
C LEU A 418 -21.07 -34.69 4.73
N ASP A 419 -22.40 -34.83 4.83
CA ASP A 419 -23.08 -36.13 5.06
C ASP A 419 -23.28 -36.92 3.75
N GLU A 420 -22.84 -36.38 2.61
CA GLU A 420 -22.99 -36.98 1.27
C GLU A 420 -24.46 -37.25 0.89
N ASP A 421 -25.39 -36.46 1.44
CA ASP A 421 -26.84 -36.60 1.24
C ASP A 421 -27.39 -35.67 0.16
N LEU A 422 -26.76 -35.72 -1.04
CA LEU A 422 -27.15 -34.86 -2.19
C LEU A 422 -27.01 -35.59 -3.53
N THR A 423 -27.94 -35.34 -4.43
CA THR A 423 -27.81 -35.73 -5.84
C THR A 423 -27.47 -34.49 -6.68
N PHE A 424 -26.46 -34.59 -7.52
CA PHE A 424 -25.95 -33.45 -8.29
C PHE A 424 -26.64 -33.21 -9.63
N GLU A 425 -27.59 -34.05 -10.03
CA GLU A 425 -28.31 -33.93 -11.29
C GLU A 425 -29.17 -32.65 -11.38
N MET A 426 -29.61 -32.17 -10.23
CA MET A 426 -30.44 -30.96 -10.13
C MET A 426 -29.70 -29.64 -10.36
N TYR A 427 -28.39 -29.68 -10.62
CA TYR A 427 -27.53 -28.48 -10.71
C TYR A 427 -27.10 -28.14 -12.15
N LYS A 428 -27.78 -28.64 -13.14
CA LYS A 428 -27.39 -28.49 -14.55
C LYS A 428 -27.39 -27.04 -15.04
N ASP A 429 -28.37 -26.24 -14.60
CA ASP A 429 -28.60 -24.90 -15.14
C ASP A 429 -27.84 -23.79 -14.38
N ASN A 430 -27.46 -24.04 -13.14
CA ASN A 430 -26.80 -23.06 -12.29
C ASN A 430 -25.63 -23.67 -11.55
N ALA A 431 -24.63 -22.86 -11.24
CA ALA A 431 -23.56 -23.25 -10.31
C ALA A 431 -24.10 -23.07 -8.88
N VAL A 432 -23.99 -24.10 -8.04
CA VAL A 432 -24.51 -24.09 -6.68
C VAL A 432 -23.35 -24.23 -5.69
N CYS A 433 -23.22 -23.27 -4.80
CA CYS A 433 -22.18 -23.27 -3.76
C CYS A 433 -22.67 -24.03 -2.52
N ALA A 434 -21.72 -24.41 -1.64
CA ALA A 434 -22.01 -25.24 -0.47
C ALA A 434 -23.03 -24.61 0.49
N ASN A 435 -23.12 -23.28 0.53
CA ASN A 435 -24.10 -22.55 1.35
C ASN A 435 -25.46 -22.39 0.66
N GLY A 436 -25.65 -23.01 -0.51
CA GLY A 436 -26.88 -22.92 -1.28
C GLY A 436 -26.95 -21.73 -2.23
N ALA A 437 -25.99 -20.84 -2.21
CA ALA A 437 -25.96 -19.70 -3.15
C ALA A 437 -25.85 -20.22 -4.59
N MET A 438 -26.62 -19.65 -5.50
CA MET A 438 -26.67 -20.06 -6.91
C MET A 438 -26.18 -18.95 -7.82
N TYR A 439 -25.40 -19.33 -8.82
CA TYR A 439 -24.85 -18.39 -9.81
C TYR A 439 -25.23 -18.87 -11.23
N ARG A 440 -25.62 -17.94 -12.08
CA ARG A 440 -25.98 -18.21 -13.48
C ARG A 440 -24.78 -18.79 -14.24
N LYS A 441 -25.06 -19.70 -15.18
CA LYS A 441 -24.05 -20.28 -16.10
C LYS A 441 -24.15 -19.73 -17.52
N ASP A 442 -25.27 -19.06 -17.86
CA ASP A 442 -25.54 -18.58 -19.22
C ASP A 442 -24.77 -17.30 -19.57
N VAL A 443 -24.28 -16.57 -18.57
CA VAL A 443 -23.53 -15.33 -18.74
C VAL A 443 -22.25 -15.39 -17.90
N ARG A 444 -21.10 -15.05 -18.50
CA ARG A 444 -19.82 -14.99 -17.77
C ARG A 444 -19.79 -13.74 -16.88
N GLY A 445 -19.59 -13.92 -15.60
CA GLY A 445 -19.47 -12.80 -14.65
C GLY A 445 -18.17 -12.02 -14.82
N PHE A 446 -18.16 -10.74 -14.42
CA PHE A 446 -16.95 -9.92 -14.57
C PHE A 446 -15.84 -10.35 -13.60
N LEU A 447 -16.17 -10.82 -12.39
CA LEU A 447 -15.13 -11.28 -11.45
C LEU A 447 -14.41 -12.53 -11.97
N PRO A 448 -15.12 -13.58 -12.44
CA PRO A 448 -14.46 -14.70 -13.10
C PRO A 448 -13.57 -14.29 -14.27
N GLU A 449 -14.04 -13.38 -15.12
CA GLU A 449 -13.28 -12.88 -16.27
C GLU A 449 -12.01 -12.14 -15.80
N LEU A 450 -12.15 -11.29 -14.78
CA LEU A 450 -11.02 -10.57 -14.19
C LEU A 450 -10.00 -11.52 -13.54
N MET A 451 -10.48 -12.52 -12.78
CA MET A 451 -9.59 -13.53 -12.17
C MET A 451 -8.82 -14.29 -13.24
N GLU A 452 -9.49 -14.71 -14.31
CA GLU A 452 -8.86 -15.41 -15.43
C GLU A 452 -7.77 -14.54 -16.08
N LYS A 453 -8.06 -13.27 -16.32
CA LYS A 453 -7.11 -12.31 -16.90
C LYS A 453 -5.87 -12.17 -16.02
N ILE A 454 -6.07 -11.92 -14.72
CA ILE A 454 -4.96 -11.74 -13.76
C ILE A 454 -4.10 -13.01 -13.70
N TYR A 455 -4.73 -14.18 -13.65
CA TYR A 455 -4.02 -15.46 -13.60
C TYR A 455 -3.19 -15.71 -14.87
N LYS A 456 -3.76 -15.42 -16.04
CA LYS A 456 -3.05 -15.53 -17.33
C LYS A 456 -1.85 -14.57 -17.39
N ASP A 457 -2.05 -13.31 -17.00
CA ASP A 457 -1.00 -12.30 -16.95
C ASP A 457 0.15 -12.77 -16.04
N ARG A 458 -0.19 -13.28 -14.87
CA ARG A 458 0.80 -13.81 -13.92
C ARG A 458 1.62 -14.93 -14.55
N THR A 459 0.96 -15.87 -15.24
CA THR A 459 1.60 -17.02 -15.89
C THR A 459 2.57 -16.55 -16.98
N ILE A 460 2.16 -15.57 -17.79
CA ILE A 460 2.99 -14.97 -18.84
C ILE A 460 4.25 -14.33 -18.25
N TYR A 461 4.09 -13.50 -17.22
CA TYR A 461 5.24 -12.79 -16.62
C TYR A 461 6.15 -13.74 -15.84
N LYS A 462 5.61 -14.78 -15.23
CA LYS A 462 6.41 -15.82 -14.59
C LYS A 462 7.28 -16.56 -15.62
N LYS A 463 6.71 -16.89 -16.79
CA LYS A 463 7.44 -17.51 -17.89
C LYS A 463 8.55 -16.59 -18.40
N LYS A 464 8.25 -15.32 -18.68
CA LYS A 464 9.24 -14.32 -19.12
C LYS A 464 10.38 -14.18 -18.12
N MET A 465 10.06 -14.16 -16.80
CA MET A 465 11.08 -14.10 -15.75
C MET A 465 12.01 -15.30 -15.81
N LEU A 466 11.46 -16.51 -15.97
CA LEU A 466 12.25 -17.75 -16.04
C LEU A 466 13.14 -17.76 -17.29
N GLU A 467 12.62 -17.32 -18.43
CA GLU A 467 13.39 -17.20 -19.69
C GLU A 467 14.56 -16.21 -19.53
N ALA A 468 14.29 -15.05 -18.90
CA ALA A 468 15.32 -14.04 -18.60
C ALA A 468 16.38 -14.59 -17.64
N LYS A 469 15.99 -15.40 -16.64
CA LYS A 469 16.93 -16.05 -15.72
C LYS A 469 17.84 -17.03 -16.48
N GLN A 470 17.29 -17.86 -17.36
CA GLN A 470 18.08 -18.79 -18.19
C GLN A 470 19.07 -18.06 -19.10
N ALA A 471 18.63 -16.93 -19.70
CA ALA A 471 19.51 -16.09 -20.51
C ALA A 471 20.61 -15.45 -19.66
N TYR A 472 20.29 -15.01 -18.45
CA TYR A 472 21.24 -14.40 -17.51
C TYR A 472 22.34 -15.38 -17.08
N GLU A 473 22.03 -16.67 -16.96
CA GLU A 473 23.03 -17.69 -16.65
C GLU A 473 24.13 -17.76 -17.74
N LYS A 474 23.75 -17.48 -18.99
CA LYS A 474 24.67 -17.51 -20.14
C LYS A 474 25.41 -16.18 -20.31
N THR A 475 24.71 -15.06 -20.19
CA THR A 475 25.28 -13.71 -20.40
C THR A 475 24.78 -12.79 -19.27
N LYS A 476 25.64 -12.57 -18.28
CA LYS A 476 25.33 -11.77 -17.08
C LYS A 476 25.29 -10.28 -17.39
N THR A 477 24.20 -9.79 -17.99
CA THR A 477 24.03 -8.38 -18.34
C THR A 477 23.08 -7.67 -17.38
N LYS A 478 23.34 -6.38 -17.14
CA LYS A 478 22.46 -5.52 -16.30
C LYS A 478 21.05 -5.43 -16.89
N THR A 479 20.92 -5.50 -18.22
CA THR A 479 19.62 -5.46 -18.90
C THR A 479 18.76 -6.67 -18.51
N LEU A 480 19.35 -7.87 -18.53
CA LEU A 480 18.66 -9.10 -18.12
C LEU A 480 18.31 -9.08 -16.63
N GLU A 481 19.22 -8.56 -15.79
CA GLU A 481 18.97 -8.41 -14.35
C GLU A 481 17.74 -7.52 -14.08
N LYS A 482 17.64 -6.39 -14.78
CA LYS A 482 16.50 -5.48 -14.69
C LYS A 482 15.21 -6.15 -15.19
N GLU A 483 15.30 -6.91 -16.29
CA GLU A 483 14.13 -7.61 -16.85
C GLU A 483 13.63 -8.71 -15.90
N ILE A 484 14.54 -9.46 -15.25
CA ILE A 484 14.20 -10.45 -14.23
C ILE A 484 13.42 -9.76 -13.10
N ALA A 485 13.97 -8.66 -12.58
CA ALA A 485 13.36 -7.89 -11.48
C ALA A 485 11.98 -7.37 -11.90
N ARG A 486 11.87 -6.79 -13.10
CA ARG A 486 10.61 -6.24 -13.63
C ARG A 486 9.54 -7.34 -13.75
N CYS A 487 9.87 -8.45 -14.40
CA CYS A 487 8.93 -9.55 -14.61
C CYS A 487 8.53 -10.20 -13.27
N ASN A 488 9.48 -10.31 -12.33
CA ASN A 488 9.19 -10.85 -11.01
C ASN A 488 8.22 -9.96 -10.25
N ASN A 489 8.44 -8.64 -10.26
CA ASN A 489 7.55 -7.70 -9.58
C ASN A 489 6.13 -7.74 -10.17
N ILE A 490 6.01 -7.81 -11.50
CA ILE A 490 4.71 -7.88 -12.16
C ILE A 490 3.98 -9.19 -11.79
N GLN A 491 4.68 -10.35 -11.87
CA GLN A 491 4.01 -11.62 -11.55
C GLN A 491 3.68 -11.72 -10.06
N MET A 492 4.49 -11.14 -9.18
CA MET A 492 4.19 -11.08 -7.74
C MET A 492 2.99 -10.15 -7.46
N ALA A 493 2.92 -9.00 -8.13
CA ALA A 493 1.77 -8.10 -8.02
C ALA A 493 0.47 -8.80 -8.42
N ARG A 494 0.52 -9.68 -9.44
CA ARG A 494 -0.64 -10.48 -9.88
C ARG A 494 -0.97 -11.62 -8.91
N LYS A 495 0.00 -12.06 -8.10
CA LYS A 495 -0.21 -13.11 -7.10
C LYS A 495 -0.87 -12.55 -5.83
N ILE A 496 -0.42 -11.38 -5.39
CA ILE A 496 -0.86 -10.71 -4.17
C ILE A 496 -2.22 -10.07 -4.34
#